data_7b4a29da4f396521ada61cabaa07c0ce
#
_entry.id   7b4a29da4f396521ada61cabaa07c0ce
#
_cell.length_a   1.000
_cell.length_b   1.000
_cell.length_c   1.000
_cell.angle_alpha   90.00
_cell.angle_beta   90.00
_cell.angle_gamma   90.00
#
_symmetry.space_group_name_H-M   'P 1'
#
loop_
_entity.id
_entity.type
_entity.pdbx_description
1 polymer ?
#
loop_
_entity_poly.entity_id
_entity_poly.type
_entity_poly.pdbx_seq_one_letter_code
_entity_poly.pdbx_strand_id
1 'polypeptide(L)'
;MGIQRKDGGSGSQTNPVPEAFHRRDLFRLAAGSGTGLALGTLVDLTSVKASAEMLTLANVTEFTTSCNFCSCGCGMVGSVRDGKLIKLEGDYDHVVNEGSLCVKGMAMFPTHASPLRNQTPRYRAPGSDHWEDITWEQAVDKIARKIRQVRDAHWIATERNGDADVPVNRTDAFAFMGGAQNTNEECYLFQKAARILGTVYVEHQARL
;
A
#
# COMPACT_ATOMS: atom_id res chain seq x y z
N MET A 1 55.66 16.65 -10.67
CA MET A 1 55.29 15.85 -11.85
C MET A 1 53.79 16.11 -12.11
N GLY A 2 53.54 17.08 -12.98
CA GLY A 2 52.18 17.63 -13.19
C GLY A 2 51.45 16.85 -14.26
N ILE A 3 50.18 16.52 -13.99
CA ILE A 3 49.26 15.94 -14.99
C ILE A 3 48.35 17.07 -15.49
N GLN A 4 48.54 17.47 -16.73
CA GLN A 4 47.67 18.40 -17.44
C GLN A 4 46.40 17.65 -17.87
N ARG A 5 45.21 18.19 -17.52
CA ARG A 5 43.93 17.79 -18.11
C ARG A 5 43.73 18.50 -19.43
N LYS A 6 43.50 17.73 -20.48
CA LYS A 6 43.03 18.22 -21.78
C LYS A 6 41.52 18.48 -21.71
N ASP A 7 41.13 19.71 -21.93
CA ASP A 7 39.75 20.13 -22.13
C ASP A 7 39.30 19.73 -23.53
N GLY A 8 38.46 18.71 -23.61
CA GLY A 8 37.73 18.32 -24.81
C GLY A 8 36.35 18.98 -24.82
N GLY A 9 36.21 20.10 -25.55
CA GLY A 9 34.95 20.74 -25.77
C GLY A 9 34.02 19.88 -26.64
N SER A 10 32.94 19.38 -26.07
CA SER A 10 31.80 18.86 -26.81
C SER A 10 30.65 19.85 -26.61
N GLY A 11 30.38 20.64 -27.64
CA GLY A 11 29.23 21.54 -27.68
C GLY A 11 27.90 20.76 -27.68
N SER A 12 27.30 20.65 -26.54
CA SER A 12 25.91 20.20 -26.37
C SER A 12 25.02 21.40 -26.78
N GLN A 13 24.39 21.32 -27.94
CA GLN A 13 23.27 22.19 -28.30
C GLN A 13 22.10 21.79 -27.38
N THR A 14 21.92 22.49 -26.30
CA THR A 14 20.69 22.45 -25.50
C THR A 14 19.60 23.17 -26.29
N ASN A 15 18.66 22.42 -26.85
CA ASN A 15 17.39 22.98 -27.27
C ASN A 15 16.76 23.71 -26.09
N PRO A 16 16.36 24.99 -26.25
CA PRO A 16 15.68 25.68 -25.15
C PRO A 16 14.37 24.95 -24.84
N VAL A 17 14.26 24.42 -23.65
CA VAL A 17 12.98 23.94 -23.10
C VAL A 17 12.05 25.15 -23.09
N PRO A 18 10.87 25.11 -23.73
CA PRO A 18 9.95 26.24 -23.70
C PRO A 18 9.63 26.53 -22.23
N GLU A 19 9.80 27.80 -21.83
CA GLU A 19 9.46 28.26 -20.49
C GLU A 19 8.04 27.80 -20.15
N ALA A 20 7.90 27.12 -19.03
CA ALA A 20 6.63 26.61 -18.58
C ALA A 20 5.64 27.78 -18.44
N PHE A 21 4.57 27.72 -19.21
CA PHE A 21 3.51 28.72 -19.19
C PHE A 21 2.93 28.79 -17.75
N HIS A 22 3.22 29.88 -17.04
CA HIS A 22 2.74 30.06 -15.68
C HIS A 22 1.23 30.37 -15.69
N ARG A 23 0.48 29.85 -14.72
CA ARG A 23 -0.97 30.14 -14.54
C ARG A 23 -1.26 31.66 -14.54
N ARG A 24 -0.32 32.47 -14.07
CA ARG A 24 -0.40 33.94 -14.10
C ARG A 24 -0.38 34.53 -15.49
N ASP A 25 0.30 33.90 -16.45
CA ASP A 25 0.39 34.37 -17.83
C ASP A 25 -0.92 34.08 -18.58
N LEU A 26 -1.61 33.01 -18.24
CA LEU A 26 -2.95 32.72 -18.71
C LEU A 26 -3.96 33.80 -18.28
N PHE A 27 -3.90 34.22 -17.01
CA PHE A 27 -4.76 35.28 -16.50
C PHE A 27 -4.43 36.67 -17.07
N ARG A 28 -3.16 36.97 -17.40
CA ARG A 28 -2.74 38.22 -18.04
C ARG A 28 -3.20 38.28 -19.51
N LEU A 29 -3.15 37.16 -20.22
CA LEU A 29 -3.73 37.06 -21.57
C LEU A 29 -5.24 37.20 -21.57
N ALA A 30 -5.92 36.62 -20.59
CA ALA A 30 -7.39 36.75 -20.45
C ALA A 30 -7.86 38.15 -20.04
N ALA A 31 -7.05 38.89 -19.29
CA ALA A 31 -7.38 40.26 -18.85
C ALA A 31 -7.05 41.35 -19.89
N GLY A 32 -6.13 41.07 -20.83
CA GLY A 32 -5.69 42.01 -21.85
C GLY A 32 -6.50 42.09 -23.14
N SER A 33 -7.35 41.13 -23.38
CA SER A 33 -8.20 41.10 -24.58
C SER A 33 -9.63 40.82 -24.18
N GLY A 34 -10.55 41.74 -24.44
CA GLY A 34 -12.00 41.54 -24.29
C GLY A 34 -12.58 40.37 -25.12
N THR A 35 -11.71 39.59 -25.72
CA THR A 35 -11.99 38.36 -26.50
C THR A 35 -11.84 37.07 -25.67
N GLY A 36 -11.34 37.17 -24.41
CA GLY A 36 -11.11 35.99 -23.55
C GLY A 36 -12.38 35.22 -23.18
N LEU A 37 -13.54 35.89 -23.12
CA LEU A 37 -14.82 35.25 -22.88
C LEU A 37 -15.37 34.49 -24.10
N ALA A 38 -15.00 34.85 -25.32
CA ALA A 38 -15.47 34.20 -26.54
C ALA A 38 -14.67 32.95 -26.89
N LEU A 39 -13.40 32.83 -26.48
CA LEU A 39 -12.57 31.64 -26.71
C LEU A 39 -12.85 30.52 -25.71
N GLY A 40 -13.28 30.86 -24.51
CA GLY A 40 -13.67 29.86 -23.48
C GLY A 40 -14.94 29.10 -23.81
N THR A 41 -15.79 29.64 -24.67
CA THR A 41 -17.03 28.98 -25.15
C THR A 41 -16.85 28.16 -26.42
N LEU A 42 -15.72 28.29 -27.09
CA LEU A 42 -15.43 27.60 -28.37
C LEU A 42 -14.62 26.31 -28.23
N VAL A 43 -14.02 26.05 -27.06
CA VAL A 43 -13.29 24.82 -26.83
C VAL A 43 -13.93 24.08 -25.67
N ASP A 44 -14.81 23.17 -25.99
CA ASP A 44 -15.34 22.20 -25.03
C ASP A 44 -14.25 21.20 -24.64
N LEU A 45 -13.54 21.51 -23.56
CA LEU A 45 -12.48 20.64 -23.01
C LEU A 45 -13.05 19.41 -22.28
N THR A 46 -14.36 19.34 -22.08
CA THR A 46 -15.00 18.19 -21.42
C THR A 46 -14.88 16.93 -22.29
N SER A 47 -15.03 17.09 -23.61
CA SER A 47 -14.88 15.98 -24.57
C SER A 47 -13.44 15.44 -24.63
N VAL A 48 -12.43 16.30 -24.50
CA VAL A 48 -11.02 15.89 -24.47
C VAL A 48 -10.67 15.16 -23.20
N LYS A 49 -11.16 15.63 -22.05
CA LYS A 49 -11.00 14.95 -20.76
C LYS A 49 -11.66 13.58 -20.77
N ALA A 50 -12.92 13.50 -21.19
CA ALA A 50 -13.66 12.25 -21.28
C ALA A 50 -13.00 11.26 -22.24
N SER A 51 -12.48 11.72 -23.38
CA SER A 51 -11.76 10.86 -24.33
C SER A 51 -10.41 10.37 -23.76
N ALA A 52 -9.70 11.21 -23.02
CA ALA A 52 -8.44 10.82 -22.38
C ALA A 52 -8.69 9.79 -21.25
N GLU A 53 -9.74 9.97 -20.46
CA GLU A 53 -10.14 8.99 -19.44
C GLU A 53 -10.59 7.66 -20.06
N MET A 54 -11.37 7.70 -21.13
CA MET A 54 -11.76 6.48 -21.86
C MET A 54 -10.56 5.71 -22.41
N LEU A 55 -9.53 6.40 -22.94
CA LEU A 55 -8.32 5.77 -23.43
C LEU A 55 -7.49 5.13 -22.29
N THR A 56 -7.46 5.76 -21.12
CA THR A 56 -6.77 5.22 -19.95
C THR A 56 -7.45 3.97 -19.41
N LEU A 57 -8.79 3.92 -19.47
CA LEU A 57 -9.61 2.82 -18.96
C LEU A 57 -10.00 1.80 -20.06
N ALA A 58 -9.50 1.92 -21.28
CA ALA A 58 -9.76 0.94 -22.32
C ALA A 58 -9.20 -0.44 -21.92
N ASN A 59 -10.04 -1.47 -22.06
CA ASN A 59 -9.68 -2.88 -21.78
C ASN A 59 -9.19 -3.13 -20.35
N VAL A 60 -9.81 -2.50 -19.35
CA VAL A 60 -9.56 -2.76 -17.94
C VAL A 60 -10.62 -3.70 -17.37
N THR A 61 -10.22 -4.47 -16.36
CA THR A 61 -11.12 -5.17 -15.46
C THR A 61 -11.19 -4.37 -14.16
N GLU A 62 -12.39 -4.04 -13.72
CA GLU A 62 -12.63 -3.35 -12.46
C GLU A 62 -12.96 -4.34 -11.35
N PHE A 63 -12.52 -4.02 -10.15
CA PHE A 63 -12.86 -4.74 -8.93
C PHE A 63 -13.02 -3.76 -7.77
N THR A 64 -13.90 -4.09 -6.85
CA THR A 64 -14.10 -3.32 -5.62
C THR A 64 -13.18 -3.82 -4.52
N THR A 65 -12.71 -2.89 -3.68
CA THR A 65 -11.89 -3.19 -2.50
C THR A 65 -12.16 -2.15 -1.43
N SER A 66 -11.52 -2.31 -0.26
CA SER A 66 -11.63 -1.36 0.84
C SER A 66 -10.29 -0.78 1.25
N CYS A 67 -10.30 0.46 1.70
CA CYS A 67 -9.13 1.12 2.27
C CYS A 67 -8.82 0.53 3.66
N ASN A 68 -7.57 0.17 3.90
CA ASN A 68 -7.11 -0.42 5.16
C ASN A 68 -6.43 0.57 6.12
N PHE A 69 -6.40 1.87 5.80
CA PHE A 69 -5.66 2.84 6.63
C PHE A 69 -6.36 3.22 7.93
N CYS A 70 -7.66 3.14 7.98
CA CYS A 70 -8.39 3.45 9.21
C CYS A 70 -9.76 2.76 9.23
N SER A 71 -10.44 2.86 10.38
CA SER A 71 -11.74 2.23 10.62
C SER A 71 -12.89 2.77 9.78
N CYS A 72 -12.70 3.84 8.99
CA CYS A 72 -13.74 4.31 8.05
C CYS A 72 -14.09 3.25 7.00
N GLY A 73 -13.11 2.43 6.58
CA GLY A 73 -13.36 1.37 5.62
C GLY A 73 -13.88 1.88 4.28
N CYS A 74 -13.35 3.02 3.78
CA CYS A 74 -13.76 3.60 2.50
C CYS A 74 -13.69 2.58 1.37
N GLY A 75 -14.75 2.49 0.57
CA GLY A 75 -14.79 1.68 -0.65
C GLY A 75 -13.94 2.29 -1.75
N MET A 76 -13.30 1.44 -2.52
CA MET A 76 -12.45 1.82 -3.64
C MET A 76 -12.68 0.89 -4.83
N VAL A 77 -12.48 1.44 -6.04
CA VAL A 77 -12.49 0.70 -7.30
C VAL A 77 -11.09 0.69 -7.86
N GLY A 78 -10.58 -0.50 -8.10
CA GLY A 78 -9.30 -0.72 -8.76
C GLY A 78 -9.50 -1.15 -10.21
N SER A 79 -8.80 -0.48 -11.15
CA SER A 79 -8.80 -0.83 -12.57
C SER A 79 -7.50 -1.55 -12.91
N VAL A 80 -7.60 -2.77 -13.40
CA VAL A 80 -6.48 -3.65 -13.77
C VAL A 80 -6.43 -3.88 -15.26
N ARG A 81 -5.24 -3.80 -15.84
CA ARG A 81 -4.95 -4.17 -17.22
C ARG A 81 -3.68 -5.01 -17.25
N ASP A 82 -3.73 -6.15 -17.95
CA ASP A 82 -2.61 -7.08 -18.08
C ASP A 82 -1.98 -7.49 -16.74
N GLY A 83 -2.84 -7.71 -15.73
CA GLY A 83 -2.43 -8.09 -14.38
C GLY A 83 -1.80 -6.96 -13.54
N LYS A 84 -1.81 -5.72 -14.04
CA LYS A 84 -1.27 -4.55 -13.32
C LYS A 84 -2.38 -3.59 -12.93
N LEU A 85 -2.37 -3.16 -11.68
CA LEU A 85 -3.22 -2.07 -11.22
C LEU A 85 -2.77 -0.77 -11.90
N ILE A 86 -3.66 -0.13 -12.63
CA ILE A 86 -3.39 1.11 -13.36
C ILE A 86 -4.08 2.33 -12.79
N LYS A 87 -5.18 2.13 -12.06
CA LYS A 87 -5.92 3.18 -11.38
C LYS A 87 -6.55 2.64 -10.09
N LEU A 88 -6.64 3.49 -9.08
CA LEU A 88 -7.37 3.23 -7.84
C LEU A 88 -8.09 4.52 -7.45
N GLU A 89 -9.40 4.45 -7.26
CA GLU A 89 -10.23 5.59 -6.92
C GLU A 89 -11.30 5.21 -5.90
N GLY A 90 -12.01 6.22 -5.35
CA GLY A 90 -13.11 5.96 -4.43
C GLY A 90 -14.32 5.38 -5.17
N ASP A 91 -14.98 4.44 -4.53
CA ASP A 91 -16.20 3.82 -5.01
C ASP A 91 -17.40 4.75 -4.77
N TYR A 92 -18.04 5.20 -5.84
CA TYR A 92 -19.18 6.11 -5.77
C TYR A 92 -20.43 5.46 -5.21
N ASP A 93 -20.55 4.14 -5.32
CA ASP A 93 -21.68 3.37 -4.80
C ASP A 93 -21.50 2.96 -3.34
N HIS A 94 -20.35 3.22 -2.77
CA HIS A 94 -20.04 2.84 -1.40
C HIS A 94 -20.66 3.80 -0.39
N VAL A 95 -21.46 3.27 0.55
CA VAL A 95 -22.28 4.02 1.51
C VAL A 95 -21.49 4.93 2.48
N VAL A 96 -20.19 4.71 2.66
CA VAL A 96 -19.38 5.47 3.62
C VAL A 96 -18.74 6.69 2.98
N ASN A 97 -18.20 6.57 1.79
CA ASN A 97 -17.34 7.59 1.20
C ASN A 97 -17.85 8.17 -0.14
N GLU A 98 -18.86 7.55 -0.77
CA GLU A 98 -19.50 8.05 -1.98
C GLU A 98 -18.49 8.62 -3.01
N GLY A 99 -17.43 7.84 -3.29
CA GLY A 99 -16.35 8.22 -4.20
C GLY A 99 -15.25 9.10 -3.60
N SER A 100 -15.43 9.65 -2.39
CA SER A 100 -14.43 10.50 -1.76
C SER A 100 -13.32 9.68 -1.11
N LEU A 101 -12.06 10.11 -1.27
CA LEU A 101 -10.91 9.54 -0.58
C LEU A 101 -10.08 10.63 0.08
N CYS A 102 -9.61 10.37 1.28
CA CYS A 102 -8.58 11.19 1.91
C CYS A 102 -7.21 10.92 1.27
N VAL A 103 -6.23 11.75 1.60
CA VAL A 103 -4.86 11.63 1.07
C VAL A 103 -4.23 10.25 1.30
N LYS A 104 -4.57 9.56 2.39
CA LYS A 104 -4.06 8.21 2.68
C LYS A 104 -4.64 7.17 1.71
N GLY A 105 -5.96 7.21 1.47
CA GLY A 105 -6.61 6.34 0.49
C GLY A 105 -6.05 6.56 -0.92
N MET A 106 -5.87 7.82 -1.32
CA MET A 106 -5.23 8.15 -2.61
C MET A 106 -3.78 7.66 -2.72
N ALA A 107 -3.04 7.63 -1.60
CA ALA A 107 -1.66 7.16 -1.56
C ALA A 107 -1.53 5.63 -1.67
N MET A 108 -2.60 4.86 -1.62
CA MET A 108 -2.54 3.39 -1.75
C MET A 108 -2.03 2.96 -3.13
N PHE A 109 -2.44 3.63 -4.20
CA PHE A 109 -1.98 3.29 -5.54
C PHE A 109 -0.45 3.45 -5.70
N PRO A 110 0.18 4.61 -5.43
CA PRO A 110 1.62 4.75 -5.52
C PRO A 110 2.37 3.86 -4.51
N THR A 111 1.79 3.57 -3.35
CA THR A 111 2.37 2.61 -2.39
C THR A 111 2.39 1.19 -2.97
N HIS A 112 1.31 0.76 -3.62
CA HIS A 112 1.23 -0.55 -4.28
C HIS A 112 2.23 -0.65 -5.44
N ALA A 113 2.33 0.38 -6.26
CA ALA A 113 3.20 0.44 -7.43
C ALA A 113 4.68 0.72 -7.10
N SER A 114 5.01 1.00 -5.84
CA SER A 114 6.37 1.37 -5.43
C SER A 114 7.38 0.24 -5.68
N PRO A 115 8.50 0.52 -6.37
CA PRO A 115 9.57 -0.45 -6.54
C PRO A 115 10.32 -0.77 -5.23
N LEU A 116 10.14 0.06 -4.20
CA LEU A 116 10.73 -0.14 -2.88
C LEU A 116 9.93 -1.13 -2.01
N ARG A 117 8.76 -1.57 -2.47
CA ARG A 117 7.95 -2.54 -1.76
C ARG A 117 8.60 -3.92 -1.77
N ASN A 118 8.74 -4.54 -0.60
CA ASN A 118 9.15 -5.94 -0.50
C ASN A 118 8.05 -6.84 -1.08
N GLN A 119 8.41 -7.60 -2.10
CA GLN A 119 7.47 -8.53 -2.76
C GLN A 119 7.76 -9.99 -2.40
N THR A 120 8.95 -10.26 -1.88
CA THR A 120 9.41 -11.60 -1.48
C THR A 120 9.68 -11.64 0.02
N PRO A 121 9.42 -12.78 0.69
CA PRO A 121 9.84 -12.97 2.05
C PRO A 121 11.37 -12.97 2.15
N ARG A 122 11.88 -12.43 3.25
CA ARG A 122 13.32 -12.42 3.54
C ARG A 122 13.62 -13.21 4.79
N TYR A 123 14.67 -13.99 4.74
CA TYR A 123 15.16 -14.77 5.86
C TYR A 123 16.57 -14.34 6.24
N ARG A 124 16.81 -14.23 7.52
CA ARG A 124 18.15 -14.05 8.07
C ARG A 124 18.44 -15.19 9.01
N ALA A 125 19.45 -15.99 8.70
CA ALA A 125 19.85 -17.09 9.56
C ALA A 125 20.40 -16.58 10.91
N PRO A 126 20.29 -17.37 11.99
CA PRO A 126 20.91 -17.03 13.27
C PRO A 126 22.41 -16.76 13.10
N GLY A 127 22.89 -15.61 13.58
CA GLY A 127 24.29 -15.20 13.46
C GLY A 127 24.69 -14.62 12.10
N SER A 128 23.78 -14.60 11.10
CA SER A 128 24.04 -13.96 9.80
C SER A 128 23.90 -12.43 9.88
N ASP A 129 24.70 -11.72 9.11
CA ASP A 129 24.67 -10.25 8.95
C ASP A 129 23.86 -9.80 7.72
N HIS A 130 23.40 -10.71 6.89
CA HIS A 130 22.67 -10.43 5.65
C HIS A 130 21.32 -11.14 5.58
N TRP A 131 20.45 -10.62 4.70
CA TRP A 131 19.13 -11.15 4.40
C TRP A 131 19.14 -11.87 3.06
N GLU A 132 18.48 -13.02 3.00
CA GLU A 132 18.30 -13.82 1.81
C GLU A 132 16.82 -13.78 1.39
N ASP A 133 16.56 -13.58 0.11
CA ASP A 133 15.21 -13.73 -0.43
C ASP A 133 14.85 -15.22 -0.52
N ILE A 134 13.70 -15.58 0.00
CA ILE A 134 13.19 -16.97 -0.01
C ILE A 134 11.80 -16.99 -0.64
N THR A 135 11.35 -18.18 -1.05
CA THR A 135 9.99 -18.34 -1.56
C THR A 135 8.96 -18.27 -0.43
N TRP A 136 7.71 -17.96 -0.79
CA TRP A 136 6.60 -17.97 0.17
C TRP A 136 6.41 -19.37 0.79
N GLU A 137 6.56 -20.42 0.01
CA GLU A 137 6.48 -21.80 0.50
C GLU A 137 7.53 -22.08 1.58
N GLN A 138 8.78 -21.71 1.30
CA GLN A 138 9.87 -21.84 2.27
C GLN A 138 9.65 -21.01 3.54
N ALA A 139 9.11 -19.80 3.40
CA ALA A 139 8.81 -18.95 4.54
C ALA A 139 7.72 -19.55 5.43
N VAL A 140 6.60 -19.96 4.82
CA VAL A 140 5.47 -20.57 5.55
C VAL A 140 5.89 -21.86 6.24
N ASP A 141 6.65 -22.76 5.58
CA ASP A 141 7.14 -23.99 6.18
C ASP A 141 8.06 -23.73 7.39
N LYS A 142 9.04 -22.82 7.23
CA LYS A 142 9.94 -22.44 8.34
C LYS A 142 9.19 -21.86 9.54
N ILE A 143 8.22 -20.95 9.29
CA ILE A 143 7.41 -20.33 10.33
C ILE A 143 6.52 -21.37 11.03
N ALA A 144 5.84 -22.21 10.27
CA ALA A 144 4.95 -23.24 10.81
C ALA A 144 5.70 -24.24 11.69
N ARG A 145 6.86 -24.72 11.23
CA ARG A 145 7.72 -25.61 12.02
C ARG A 145 8.19 -24.94 13.32
N LYS A 146 8.60 -23.68 13.25
CA LYS A 146 9.06 -22.96 14.44
C LYS A 146 7.93 -22.74 15.45
N ILE A 147 6.75 -22.33 14.98
CA ILE A 147 5.56 -22.19 15.83
C ILE A 147 5.22 -23.52 16.50
N ARG A 148 5.15 -24.61 15.74
CA ARG A 148 4.87 -25.94 16.26
C ARG A 148 5.90 -26.37 17.31
N GLN A 149 7.18 -26.25 17.01
CA GLN A 149 8.27 -26.61 17.93
C GLN A 149 8.16 -25.86 19.26
N VAL A 150 7.94 -24.55 19.20
CA VAL A 150 7.87 -23.70 20.39
C VAL A 150 6.59 -24.00 21.16
N ARG A 151 5.44 -24.16 20.48
CA ARG A 151 4.19 -24.47 21.10
C ARG A 151 4.24 -25.82 21.81
N ASP A 152 4.70 -26.88 21.15
CA ASP A 152 4.75 -28.23 21.71
C ASP A 152 5.70 -28.29 22.94
N ALA A 153 6.77 -27.50 22.95
CA ALA A 153 7.70 -27.42 24.08
C ALA A 153 7.18 -26.65 25.29
N HIS A 154 6.21 -25.73 25.08
CA HIS A 154 5.73 -24.80 26.13
C HIS A 154 4.21 -24.83 26.30
N TRP A 155 3.56 -25.93 25.92
CA TRP A 155 2.11 -26.06 26.07
C TRP A 155 1.71 -26.36 27.50
N ILE A 156 0.78 -25.58 28.03
CA ILE A 156 0.20 -25.73 29.37
C ILE A 156 -1.27 -26.13 29.19
N ALA A 157 -1.57 -27.39 29.43
CA ALA A 157 -2.94 -27.92 29.31
C ALA A 157 -3.84 -27.52 30.49
N THR A 158 -3.31 -27.62 31.70
CA THR A 158 -4.04 -27.34 32.94
C THR A 158 -3.20 -26.47 33.85
N GLU A 159 -3.82 -25.68 34.66
CA GLU A 159 -3.20 -24.84 35.68
C GLU A 159 -3.94 -24.98 37.03
N ARG A 160 -3.18 -24.99 38.13
CA ARG A 160 -3.74 -25.07 39.47
C ARG A 160 -4.37 -23.73 39.86
N ASN A 161 -5.65 -23.73 40.17
CA ASN A 161 -6.38 -22.57 40.69
C ASN A 161 -7.06 -22.93 42.00
N GLY A 162 -6.46 -22.55 43.13
CA GLY A 162 -6.88 -23.01 44.46
C GLY A 162 -6.74 -24.53 44.58
N ASP A 163 -7.85 -25.23 44.89
CA ASP A 163 -7.89 -26.68 45.04
C ASP A 163 -8.26 -27.46 43.79
N ALA A 164 -8.52 -26.77 42.67
CA ALA A 164 -8.91 -27.38 41.38
C ALA A 164 -7.86 -27.21 40.31
N ASP A 165 -7.74 -28.21 39.42
CA ASP A 165 -6.98 -28.09 38.15
C ASP A 165 -7.93 -27.64 37.06
N VAL A 166 -7.66 -26.46 36.48
CA VAL A 166 -8.49 -25.84 35.43
C VAL A 166 -7.84 -26.02 34.09
N PRO A 167 -8.56 -26.46 33.05
CA PRO A 167 -8.01 -26.53 31.70
C PRO A 167 -7.80 -25.12 31.13
N VAL A 168 -6.56 -24.77 30.78
CA VAL A 168 -6.19 -23.46 30.24
C VAL A 168 -5.78 -23.51 28.78
N ASN A 169 -5.23 -24.62 28.31
CA ASN A 169 -4.85 -24.86 26.91
C ASN A 169 -4.10 -23.67 26.27
N ARG A 170 -3.03 -23.21 26.91
CA ARG A 170 -2.30 -21.99 26.53
C ARG A 170 -0.80 -22.21 26.32
N THR A 171 -0.16 -21.23 25.72
CA THR A 171 1.29 -21.12 25.69
C THR A 171 1.71 -19.66 25.89
N ASP A 172 2.76 -19.47 26.67
CA ASP A 172 3.36 -18.16 27.01
C ASP A 172 4.64 -17.90 26.19
N ALA A 173 5.00 -18.79 25.30
CA ALA A 173 6.31 -18.78 24.64
C ALA A 173 6.39 -17.86 23.42
N PHE A 174 5.29 -17.31 22.96
CA PHE A 174 5.25 -16.34 21.86
C PHE A 174 4.07 -15.37 22.02
N ALA A 175 4.20 -14.24 21.36
CA ALA A 175 3.19 -13.18 21.33
C ALA A 175 2.77 -12.84 19.90
N PHE A 176 1.54 -12.34 19.77
CA PHE A 176 1.01 -11.77 18.55
C PHE A 176 0.93 -10.24 18.69
N MET A 177 1.48 -9.52 17.72
CA MET A 177 1.41 -8.06 17.65
C MET A 177 0.69 -7.66 16.36
N GLY A 178 -0.51 -7.09 16.49
CA GLY A 178 -1.32 -6.59 15.39
C GLY A 178 -0.99 -5.14 15.01
N GLY A 179 -1.44 -4.73 13.84
CA GLY A 179 -1.33 -3.37 13.32
C GLY A 179 -2.69 -2.66 13.22
N ALA A 180 -2.67 -1.34 12.97
CA ALA A 180 -3.87 -0.53 12.82
C ALA A 180 -4.36 -0.43 11.36
N GLN A 181 -3.50 -0.72 10.39
CA GLN A 181 -3.82 -0.65 8.96
C GLN A 181 -4.17 -2.02 8.39
N ASN A 182 -5.16 -2.66 8.99
CA ASN A 182 -5.66 -3.96 8.59
C ASN A 182 -7.17 -3.90 8.33
N THR A 183 -7.66 -4.76 7.45
CA THR A 183 -9.10 -4.93 7.25
C THR A 183 -9.73 -5.69 8.43
N ASN A 184 -11.05 -5.65 8.53
CA ASN A 184 -11.78 -6.38 9.58
C ASN A 184 -11.53 -7.88 9.46
N GLU A 185 -11.45 -8.41 8.25
CA GLU A 185 -11.18 -9.83 7.97
C GLU A 185 -9.78 -10.22 8.43
N GLU A 186 -8.78 -9.39 8.17
CA GLU A 186 -7.41 -9.61 8.64
C GLU A 186 -7.33 -9.61 10.16
N CYS A 187 -7.98 -8.64 10.83
CA CYS A 187 -8.07 -8.59 12.28
C CYS A 187 -8.75 -9.83 12.87
N TYR A 188 -9.83 -10.29 12.25
CA TYR A 188 -10.54 -11.50 12.65
C TYR A 188 -9.66 -12.74 12.52
N LEU A 189 -9.01 -12.93 11.38
CA LEU A 189 -8.13 -14.07 11.12
C LEU A 189 -6.92 -14.09 12.05
N PHE A 190 -6.33 -12.93 12.30
CA PHE A 190 -5.22 -12.75 13.23
C PHE A 190 -5.60 -13.19 14.64
N GLN A 191 -6.73 -12.71 15.15
CA GLN A 191 -7.21 -13.05 16.49
C GLN A 191 -7.60 -14.53 16.59
N LYS A 192 -8.24 -15.08 15.55
CA LYS A 192 -8.58 -16.49 15.46
C LYS A 192 -7.33 -17.38 15.48
N ALA A 193 -6.29 -17.02 14.71
CA ALA A 193 -5.02 -17.75 14.69
C ALA A 193 -4.36 -17.76 16.08
N ALA A 194 -4.29 -16.61 16.74
CA ALA A 194 -3.74 -16.50 18.10
C ALA A 194 -4.45 -17.42 19.09
N ARG A 195 -5.79 -17.45 19.06
CA ARG A 195 -6.61 -18.31 19.94
C ARG A 195 -6.42 -19.80 19.64
N ILE A 196 -6.39 -20.20 18.36
CA ILE A 196 -6.16 -21.60 17.97
C ILE A 196 -4.79 -22.09 18.43
N LEU A 197 -3.78 -21.22 18.38
CA LEU A 197 -2.45 -21.52 18.86
C LEU A 197 -2.31 -21.50 20.39
N GLY A 198 -3.32 -21.01 21.11
CA GLY A 198 -3.30 -20.90 22.57
C GLY A 198 -2.44 -19.75 23.09
N THR A 199 -2.16 -18.76 22.27
CA THR A 199 -1.36 -17.58 22.66
C THR A 199 -2.17 -16.67 23.57
N VAL A 200 -1.59 -16.30 24.72
CA VAL A 200 -2.20 -15.36 25.68
C VAL A 200 -1.75 -13.90 25.44
N TYR A 201 -0.57 -13.72 24.88
CA TYR A 201 -0.02 -12.40 24.60
C TYR A 201 -0.45 -11.94 23.20
N VAL A 202 -1.56 -11.22 23.16
CA VAL A 202 -2.10 -10.63 21.93
C VAL A 202 -2.27 -9.14 22.16
N GLU A 203 -1.48 -8.36 21.44
CA GLU A 203 -1.49 -6.91 21.53
C GLU A 203 -1.70 -6.27 20.14
N HIS A 204 -2.04 -5.01 20.17
CA HIS A 204 -2.36 -4.23 18.98
C HIS A 204 -1.70 -2.86 19.10
N GLN A 205 -1.11 -2.38 18.02
CA GLN A 205 -0.34 -1.14 17.99
C GLN A 205 -1.15 0.08 18.50
N ALA A 206 -2.42 0.19 18.17
CA ALA A 206 -3.24 1.33 18.59
C ALA A 206 -3.64 1.31 20.07
N ARG A 207 -3.38 0.22 20.78
CA ARG A 207 -3.70 0.05 22.19
C ARG A 207 -2.54 0.46 23.11
N LEU A 208 -1.31 0.44 22.61
CA LEU A 208 -0.10 0.77 23.37
C LEU A 208 0.05 2.28 23.56
#